data_7b47b46744ce476210330090a9f62b95
#
_entry.id   7b47b46744ce476210330090a9f62b95
#
_cell.length_a   1.000
_cell.length_b   1.000
_cell.length_c   1.000
_cell.angle_alpha   90.00
_cell.angle_beta   90.00
_cell.angle_gamma   90.00
#
_symmetry.space_group_name_H-M   'P 1'
#
loop_
_entity.id
_entity.type
_entity.pdbx_description
1 polymer ?
#
loop_
_entity_poly.entity_id
_entity_poly.type
_entity_poly.pdbx_seq_one_letter_code
_entity_poly.pdbx_strand_id
1 'polypeptide(L)'
;MYTKKTNLRTEYRQQENQRVQDSPSLEAKFPELKTLTVNLAHFDATGSRKGGQLKYTVNMAHAKSLFRFDCGNAECVCGDFDLSEQLARAVAARLKTTTGEMRCQGWRSKATIDAVRCDNLLRFELTIGY
;
A
#
# COMPACT_ATOMS: atom_id res chain seq x y z
N MET A 1 7.59 8.38 30.78
CA MET A 1 6.66 8.99 29.81
C MET A 1 6.92 8.44 28.44
N TYR A 2 5.91 8.04 27.75
CA TYR A 2 6.03 7.49 26.41
C TYR A 2 6.10 8.60 25.34
N THR A 3 6.58 8.24 24.17
CA THR A 3 6.61 9.16 23.04
C THR A 3 5.34 9.02 22.22
N LYS A 4 4.63 10.11 22.06
CA LYS A 4 3.37 10.11 21.30
C LYS A 4 3.56 9.70 19.85
N LYS A 5 4.70 10.04 19.25
CA LYS A 5 4.97 9.68 17.86
C LYS A 5 4.98 8.17 17.64
N THR A 6 5.65 7.43 18.52
CA THR A 6 5.71 5.97 18.43
C THR A 6 4.31 5.38 18.62
N ASN A 7 3.55 5.89 19.59
CA ASN A 7 2.20 5.43 19.83
C ASN A 7 1.27 5.75 18.67
N LEU A 8 1.38 6.95 18.11
CA LEU A 8 0.56 7.36 16.97
C LEU A 8 0.78 6.44 15.77
N ARG A 9 2.03 6.11 15.48
CA ARG A 9 2.35 5.19 14.40
C ARG A 9 1.77 3.81 14.63
N THR A 10 1.92 3.29 15.83
CA THR A 10 1.39 1.98 16.21
C THR A 10 -0.13 1.97 16.13
N GLU A 11 -0.78 2.99 16.70
CA GLU A 11 -2.24 3.12 16.66
C GLU A 11 -2.76 3.19 15.24
N TYR A 12 -2.12 4.00 14.39
CA TYR A 12 -2.52 4.10 12.99
C TYR A 12 -2.45 2.74 12.30
N ARG A 13 -1.35 2.01 12.46
CA ARG A 13 -1.18 0.69 11.84
C ARG A 13 -2.21 -0.30 12.35
N GLN A 14 -2.50 -0.28 13.64
CA GLN A 14 -3.51 -1.17 14.21
C GLN A 14 -4.89 -0.87 13.64
N GLN A 15 -5.27 0.38 13.55
CA GLN A 15 -6.55 0.77 12.98
C GLN A 15 -6.66 0.38 11.51
N GLU A 16 -5.60 0.60 10.72
CA GLU A 16 -5.61 0.26 9.31
C GLU A 16 -5.60 -1.25 9.09
N ASN A 17 -4.88 -2.00 9.91
CA ASN A 17 -4.90 -3.46 9.85
C ASN A 17 -6.31 -3.98 10.17
N GLN A 18 -7.01 -3.37 11.12
CA GLN A 18 -8.38 -3.73 11.43
C GLN A 18 -9.31 -3.45 10.25
N ARG A 19 -9.16 -2.30 9.60
CA ARG A 19 -9.93 -1.98 8.39
C ARG A 19 -9.70 -3.00 7.29
N VAL A 20 -8.46 -3.42 7.10
CA VAL A 20 -8.12 -4.47 6.14
C VAL A 20 -8.83 -5.77 6.50
N GLN A 21 -8.75 -6.19 7.76
CA GLN A 21 -9.39 -7.42 8.20
C GLN A 21 -10.92 -7.39 8.07
N ASP A 22 -11.52 -6.22 8.24
CA ASP A 22 -12.95 -6.03 8.12
C ASP A 22 -13.43 -5.95 6.68
N SER A 23 -12.53 -5.74 5.73
CA SER A 23 -12.91 -5.70 4.32
C SER A 23 -13.17 -7.11 3.78
N PRO A 24 -14.02 -7.25 2.75
CA PRO A 24 -14.22 -8.56 2.12
C PRO A 24 -12.94 -9.04 1.43
N SER A 25 -12.86 -10.34 1.19
CA SER A 25 -11.75 -10.88 0.40
C SER A 25 -11.80 -10.39 -1.04
N LEU A 26 -10.67 -10.42 -1.72
CA LEU A 26 -10.63 -10.09 -3.15
C LEU A 26 -11.55 -11.02 -3.96
N GLU A 27 -11.55 -12.30 -3.61
CA GLU A 27 -12.41 -13.29 -4.25
C GLU A 27 -13.89 -12.92 -4.11
N ALA A 28 -14.31 -12.47 -2.94
CA ALA A 28 -15.70 -12.10 -2.70
C ALA A 28 -16.09 -10.81 -3.42
N LYS A 29 -15.19 -9.82 -3.43
CA LYS A 29 -15.50 -8.53 -4.04
C LYS A 29 -15.39 -8.54 -5.56
N PHE A 30 -14.46 -9.31 -6.11
CA PHE A 30 -14.22 -9.40 -7.55
C PHE A 30 -14.27 -10.86 -7.99
N PRO A 31 -15.48 -11.45 -8.12
CA PRO A 31 -15.61 -12.86 -8.49
C PRO A 31 -15.00 -13.20 -9.86
N GLU A 32 -14.94 -12.23 -10.77
CA GLU A 32 -14.34 -12.40 -12.09
C GLU A 32 -12.80 -12.45 -12.05
N LEU A 33 -12.19 -12.00 -10.98
CA LEU A 33 -10.74 -11.96 -10.82
C LEU A 33 -10.23 -13.33 -10.41
N LYS A 34 -9.42 -13.96 -11.26
CA LYS A 34 -8.90 -15.31 -11.01
C LYS A 34 -7.47 -15.31 -10.49
N THR A 35 -6.63 -14.45 -11.05
CA THR A 35 -5.22 -14.34 -10.64
C THR A 35 -4.81 -12.89 -10.53
N LEU A 36 -3.92 -12.61 -9.60
CA LEU A 36 -3.35 -11.29 -9.42
C LEU A 36 -1.87 -11.44 -9.05
N THR A 37 -1.01 -10.87 -9.86
CA THR A 37 0.43 -10.79 -9.56
C THR A 37 0.77 -9.34 -9.28
N VAL A 38 1.51 -9.11 -8.20
CA VAL A 38 1.89 -7.79 -7.72
C VAL A 38 3.38 -7.62 -7.86
N ASN A 39 3.80 -6.50 -8.42
CA ASN A 39 5.20 -6.14 -8.55
C ASN A 39 5.37 -4.71 -8.01
N LEU A 40 6.16 -4.57 -6.95
CA LEU A 40 6.35 -3.31 -6.23
C LEU A 40 7.82 -2.92 -6.19
N ALA A 41 8.09 -1.64 -6.37
CA ALA A 41 9.42 -1.08 -6.16
C ALA A 41 9.29 0.22 -5.36
N HIS A 42 10.04 0.32 -4.28
CA HIS A 42 10.03 1.48 -3.39
C HIS A 42 11.22 2.39 -3.67
N PHE A 43 10.98 3.69 -3.61
CA PHE A 43 12.00 4.73 -3.78
C PHE A 43 11.83 5.76 -2.67
N ASP A 44 12.93 6.41 -2.29
CA ASP A 44 12.84 7.52 -1.33
C ASP A 44 12.42 8.82 -2.05
N ALA A 45 12.29 9.90 -1.28
CA ALA A 45 11.84 11.18 -1.83
C ALA A 45 12.80 11.75 -2.88
N THR A 46 14.07 11.32 -2.90
CA THR A 46 15.06 11.77 -3.88
C THR A 46 15.05 10.92 -5.14
N GLY A 47 14.27 9.85 -5.17
CA GLY A 47 14.22 8.94 -6.30
C GLY A 47 15.20 7.77 -6.22
N SER A 48 15.93 7.65 -5.12
CA SER A 48 16.84 6.51 -4.91
C SER A 48 16.06 5.28 -4.50
N ARG A 49 16.39 4.16 -5.10
CA ARG A 49 15.72 2.90 -4.83
C ARG A 49 15.96 2.42 -3.40
N LYS A 50 14.90 1.96 -2.75
CA LYS A 50 14.94 1.41 -1.40
C LYS A 50 14.62 -0.07 -1.43
N GLY A 51 15.59 -0.88 -1.06
CA GLY A 51 15.43 -2.33 -1.03
C GLY A 51 15.29 -2.96 -2.41
N GLY A 52 14.93 -4.22 -2.41
CA GLY A 52 14.70 -4.97 -3.63
C GLY A 52 13.29 -4.79 -4.17
N GLN A 53 13.10 -5.29 -5.37
CA GLN A 53 11.79 -5.38 -5.98
C GLN A 53 11.03 -6.53 -5.35
N LEU A 54 9.76 -6.30 -5.01
CA LEU A 54 8.88 -7.32 -4.47
C LEU A 54 7.91 -7.78 -5.54
N LYS A 55 7.94 -9.06 -5.87
CA LYS A 55 7.02 -9.66 -6.83
C LYS A 55 6.42 -10.92 -6.25
N TYR A 56 5.09 -11.03 -6.25
CA TYR A 56 4.42 -12.20 -5.73
C TYR A 56 3.04 -12.38 -6.35
N THR A 57 2.54 -13.61 -6.28
CA THR A 57 1.16 -13.94 -6.68
C THR A 57 0.27 -13.91 -5.44
N VAL A 58 -0.83 -13.21 -5.55
CA VAL A 58 -1.76 -13.01 -4.43
C VAL A 58 -2.63 -14.25 -4.25
N ASN A 59 -2.81 -14.67 -3.00
CA ASN A 59 -3.79 -15.70 -2.66
C ASN A 59 -5.18 -15.04 -2.57
N MET A 60 -6.01 -15.25 -3.58
CA MET A 60 -7.30 -14.57 -3.73
C MET A 60 -8.28 -14.87 -2.61
N ALA A 61 -8.21 -16.07 -2.02
CA ALA A 61 -9.13 -16.47 -0.95
C ALA A 61 -8.80 -15.76 0.37
N HIS A 62 -7.55 -15.39 0.59
CA HIS A 62 -7.10 -14.79 1.85
C HIS A 62 -6.84 -13.29 1.76
N ALA A 63 -6.45 -12.80 0.58
CA ALA A 63 -6.19 -11.38 0.41
C ALA A 63 -7.47 -10.56 0.53
N LYS A 64 -7.33 -9.38 1.10
CA LYS A 64 -8.46 -8.48 1.35
C LYS A 64 -8.59 -7.44 0.26
N SER A 65 -9.81 -6.96 0.05
CA SER A 65 -10.11 -5.98 -1.01
C SER A 65 -9.63 -4.57 -0.66
N LEU A 66 -9.46 -4.26 0.61
CA LEU A 66 -8.70 -3.08 1.01
C LEU A 66 -7.22 -3.41 0.80
N PHE A 67 -6.74 -3.11 -0.39
CA PHE A 67 -5.47 -3.59 -0.91
C PHE A 67 -4.41 -2.52 -0.72
N ARG A 68 -3.72 -2.56 0.42
CA ARG A 68 -2.79 -1.52 0.82
C ARG A 68 -1.46 -2.11 1.31
N PHE A 69 -0.42 -1.28 1.22
CA PHE A 69 0.93 -1.65 1.62
C PHE A 69 1.50 -0.57 2.53
N ASP A 70 2.26 -0.99 3.53
CA ASP A 70 2.93 -0.06 4.43
C ASP A 70 4.03 0.69 3.69
N CYS A 71 4.27 1.93 4.12
CA CYS A 71 5.42 2.68 3.68
C CYS A 71 6.68 2.04 4.27
N GLY A 72 7.68 1.80 3.42
CA GLY A 72 8.93 1.19 3.84
C GLY A 72 9.86 2.11 4.63
N ASN A 73 9.53 3.39 4.76
CA ASN A 73 10.34 4.33 5.53
C ASN A 73 10.09 4.13 7.02
N ALA A 74 11.13 3.77 7.77
CA ALA A 74 11.03 3.55 9.22
C ALA A 74 10.61 4.80 10.00
N GLU A 75 10.83 5.98 9.45
CA GLU A 75 10.45 7.24 10.10
C GLU A 75 9.06 7.72 9.72
N CYS A 76 8.37 7.02 8.83
CA CYS A 76 7.05 7.44 8.36
C CYS A 76 5.98 7.24 9.44
N VAL A 77 5.15 8.26 9.61
CA VAL A 77 3.99 8.22 10.50
C VAL A 77 2.73 8.40 9.67
N CYS A 78 1.76 7.51 9.88
CA CYS A 78 0.45 7.55 9.21
C CYS A 78 0.54 7.48 7.68
N GLY A 79 1.56 6.79 7.15
CA GLY A 79 1.75 6.67 5.71
C GLY A 79 1.59 5.25 5.21
N ASP A 80 1.02 5.13 4.02
CA ASP A 80 0.86 3.87 3.32
C ASP A 80 0.58 4.10 1.84
N PHE A 81 0.41 3.00 1.12
CA PHE A 81 0.03 3.00 -0.29
C PHE A 81 -1.21 2.14 -0.45
N ASP A 82 -2.34 2.76 -0.75
CA ASP A 82 -3.62 2.07 -0.95
C ASP A 82 -3.88 1.93 -2.45
N LEU A 83 -3.81 0.71 -2.94
CA LEU A 83 -4.04 0.37 -4.34
C LEU A 83 -5.46 -0.13 -4.61
N SER A 84 -6.36 -0.03 -3.64
CA SER A 84 -7.71 -0.57 -3.77
C SER A 84 -8.47 0.04 -4.94
N GLU A 85 -8.37 1.35 -5.12
CA GLU A 85 -9.06 2.05 -6.20
C GLU A 85 -8.47 1.71 -7.56
N GLN A 86 -7.14 1.65 -7.67
CA GLN A 86 -6.47 1.27 -8.90
C GLN A 86 -6.86 -0.14 -9.33
N LEU A 87 -6.92 -1.06 -8.38
CA LEU A 87 -7.34 -2.43 -8.67
C LEU A 87 -8.81 -2.47 -9.10
N ALA A 88 -9.69 -1.76 -8.39
CA ALA A 88 -11.11 -1.73 -8.74
C ALA A 88 -11.34 -1.18 -10.15
N ARG A 89 -10.65 -0.12 -10.52
CA ARG A 89 -10.75 0.45 -11.87
C ARG A 89 -10.24 -0.51 -12.94
N ALA A 90 -9.13 -1.18 -12.68
CA ALA A 90 -8.56 -2.14 -13.61
C ALA A 90 -9.51 -3.32 -13.84
N VAL A 91 -10.11 -3.83 -12.77
CA VAL A 91 -11.07 -4.94 -12.88
C VAL A 91 -12.32 -4.49 -13.63
N ALA A 92 -12.85 -3.31 -13.31
CA ALA A 92 -14.04 -2.78 -13.99
C ALA A 92 -13.81 -2.60 -15.50
N ALA A 93 -12.62 -2.20 -15.89
CA ALA A 93 -12.22 -2.04 -17.30
C ALA A 93 -11.68 -3.33 -17.90
N ARG A 94 -11.60 -4.42 -17.13
CA ARG A 94 -11.04 -5.73 -17.52
C ARG A 94 -9.63 -5.61 -18.11
N LEU A 95 -8.82 -4.80 -17.48
CA LEU A 95 -7.42 -4.64 -17.88
C LEU A 95 -6.61 -5.85 -17.42
N LYS A 96 -5.70 -6.30 -18.27
CA LYS A 96 -4.77 -7.40 -17.93
C LYS A 96 -3.57 -6.90 -17.14
N THR A 97 -3.24 -5.63 -17.28
CA THR A 97 -2.11 -5.01 -16.58
C THR A 97 -2.45 -3.57 -16.26
N THR A 98 -2.08 -3.13 -15.07
CA THR A 98 -2.13 -1.71 -14.71
C THR A 98 -0.85 -1.33 -13.98
N THR A 99 -0.31 -0.17 -14.32
CA THR A 99 0.93 0.32 -13.71
C THR A 99 0.72 1.75 -13.23
N GLY A 100 1.54 2.17 -12.28
CA GLY A 100 1.48 3.54 -11.81
C GLY A 100 2.49 3.81 -10.72
N GLU A 101 2.40 5.01 -10.20
CA GLU A 101 3.24 5.50 -9.12
C GLU A 101 2.36 6.19 -8.08
N MET A 102 2.73 6.04 -6.81
CA MET A 102 2.07 6.72 -5.70
C MET A 102 3.10 7.28 -4.76
N ARG A 103 2.82 8.46 -4.22
CA ARG A 103 3.64 9.04 -3.15
C ARG A 103 2.98 8.81 -1.81
N CYS A 104 3.81 8.49 -0.82
CA CYS A 104 3.35 8.33 0.56
C CYS A 104 2.86 9.67 1.09
N GLN A 105 1.66 9.69 1.67
CA GLN A 105 1.05 10.89 2.25
C GLN A 105 1.32 11.04 3.74
N GLY A 106 2.15 10.16 4.30
CA GLY A 106 2.53 10.25 5.71
C GLY A 106 3.54 11.35 6.00
N TRP A 107 3.94 11.39 7.25
CA TRP A 107 4.86 12.39 7.76
C TRP A 107 6.09 11.72 8.33
N ARG A 108 7.22 12.40 8.31
CA ARG A 108 8.43 11.91 8.97
C ARG A 108 8.30 12.13 10.47
N SER A 109 8.61 11.09 11.24
CA SER A 109 8.47 11.13 12.69
C SER A 109 9.40 12.14 13.36
N LYS A 110 10.49 12.51 12.70
CA LYS A 110 11.42 13.52 13.23
C LYS A 110 10.94 14.95 13.05
N ALA A 111 9.92 15.17 12.22
CA ALA A 111 9.36 16.49 12.03
C ALA A 111 8.62 16.91 13.30
N THR A 112 9.11 17.93 13.97
CA THR A 112 8.54 18.39 15.24
C THR A 112 7.80 19.71 15.10
N ILE A 113 8.41 20.66 14.43
CA ILE A 113 7.85 22.00 14.24
C ILE A 113 7.30 22.13 12.84
N ASP A 114 8.13 21.86 11.86
CA ASP A 114 7.76 21.90 10.45
C ASP A 114 7.51 20.48 9.98
N ALA A 115 6.25 20.13 9.87
CA ALA A 115 5.88 18.80 9.40
C ALA A 115 6.42 18.57 7.98
N VAL A 116 7.20 17.50 7.81
CA VAL A 116 7.78 17.13 6.53
C VAL A 116 7.10 15.88 6.00
N ARG A 117 6.61 15.95 4.77
CA ARG A 117 6.01 14.80 4.11
C ARG A 117 7.04 13.70 3.91
N CYS A 118 6.60 12.46 4.05
CA CYS A 118 7.44 11.30 3.77
C CYS A 118 7.87 11.28 2.31
N ASP A 119 6.93 11.47 1.38
CA ASP A 119 7.13 11.53 -0.06
C ASP A 119 7.88 10.35 -0.66
N ASN A 120 7.98 9.23 0.05
CA ASN A 120 8.48 8.01 -0.56
C ASN A 120 7.57 7.63 -1.73
N LEU A 121 8.17 7.04 -2.75
CA LEU A 121 7.48 6.69 -3.97
C LEU A 121 7.34 5.18 -4.06
N LEU A 122 6.16 4.72 -4.43
CA LEU A 122 5.89 3.34 -4.81
C LEU A 122 5.60 3.29 -6.30
N ARG A 123 6.35 2.48 -7.04
CA ARG A 123 5.98 2.08 -8.40
C ARG A 123 5.38 0.69 -8.33
N PHE A 124 4.25 0.51 -9.00
CA PHE A 124 3.54 -0.76 -8.96
C PHE A 124 3.16 -1.22 -10.36
N GLU A 125 3.10 -2.54 -10.50
CA GLU A 125 2.53 -3.21 -11.67
C GLU A 125 1.64 -4.33 -11.16
N LEU A 126 0.39 -4.33 -11.58
CA LEU A 126 -0.56 -5.38 -11.28
C LEU A 126 -0.87 -6.13 -12.57
N THR A 127 -0.68 -7.45 -12.55
CA THR A 127 -1.02 -8.33 -13.68
C THR A 127 -2.24 -9.15 -13.27
N ILE A 128 -3.29 -9.07 -14.07
CA ILE A 128 -4.63 -9.56 -13.70
C ILE A 128 -5.10 -10.63 -14.69
N GLY A 129 -5.55 -11.76 -14.17
CA GLY A 129 -6.17 -12.83 -14.94
C GLY A 129 -7.65 -12.99 -14.56
N TYR A 130 -8.47 -13.19 -15.56
CA TYR A 130 -9.93 -13.33 -15.40
C TYR A 130 -10.40 -14.74 -15.70
#